data_25b911910a6a254a456cae5534e27485
#
_entry.id   25b911910a6a254a456cae5534e27485
#
_cell.length_a   1.000
_cell.length_b   1.000
_cell.length_c   1.000
_cell.angle_alpha   90.00
_cell.angle_beta   90.00
_cell.angle_gamma   90.00
#
_symmetry.space_group_name_H-M   'P 1'
#
loop_
_entity.id
_entity.type
_entity.pdbx_description
1 polymer ?
#
loop_
_entity_poly.entity_id
_entity_poly.type
_entity_poly.pdbx_seq_one_letter_code
_entity_poly.pdbx_strand_id
1 'polypeptide(L)'
;VSCGQTAVSPTPETAVVSQAETAVPQPTATEDPATATPLPAPVMATAVPTDTPSGPTPTPTSVWINPTPTVDPAIPVAPPPPEGSVVQPPYAASDCSDKYPCNEDVAAWEARIQVPPGFKVTYFARVDGQPTTMAFGPDELLYVAVQAGTIYRLNKDGVPGAYVGGYTTPTGIAFHPITGELYVASRAVEENVNGESVISIVNKGRIIEGLPCCYTFYHAANGIAFGPDGYGYVGVGGRADHGEILGTNEQDELHPYEAAILRFNDDGSEIEVYARGIRNPYDIAWDGNGDLWATDNAPDFGPPEELHRLVPGAEHGYPWYDCEVCFQPPPGVEVLPPDYTFVAHASPTGITAYTSGVFPGYYNTLFVTLWSAFPGAQSVVAVTPNGDQYDFSLGYAAPVDVIVGPDGNLYVADWATGIIFQISYIGE
;
A
#
# COMPACT_ATOMS: atom_id res chain seq x y z
N VAL A 1 3.26 -37.52 49.80
CA VAL A 1 2.44 -38.73 49.89
C VAL A 1 1.73 -38.81 48.52
N SER A 2 2.26 -39.43 47.55
CA SER A 2 2.46 -40.85 47.20
C SER A 2 1.38 -41.36 46.24
N CYS A 3 1.85 -41.87 45.11
CA CYS A 3 1.33 -42.94 44.23
C CYS A 3 0.05 -42.66 43.42
N GLY A 4 -0.08 -42.97 42.17
CA GLY A 4 0.66 -43.87 41.27
C GLY A 4 -0.32 -44.62 40.36
N GLN A 5 0.17 -45.00 39.19
CA GLN A 5 -0.32 -46.03 38.25
C GLN A 5 -1.24 -45.61 37.10
N THR A 6 -0.66 -45.49 35.91
CA THR A 6 -0.70 -46.39 34.72
C THR A 6 -2.05 -47.08 34.41
N ALA A 7 -2.59 -46.77 33.26
CA ALA A 7 -3.44 -47.71 32.50
C ALA A 7 -3.21 -47.55 30.99
N VAL A 8 -3.14 -48.70 30.40
CA VAL A 8 -2.70 -49.19 29.10
C VAL A 8 -3.75 -48.87 28.02
N SER A 9 -3.28 -48.60 26.81
CA SER A 9 -4.04 -48.55 25.54
C SER A 9 -4.71 -49.91 25.22
N PRO A 10 -5.72 -49.90 24.37
CA PRO A 10 -5.73 -50.88 23.30
C PRO A 10 -5.89 -50.26 21.89
N THR A 11 -5.14 -50.80 21.00
CA THR A 11 -5.17 -50.72 19.52
C THR A 11 -6.49 -51.23 18.97
N PRO A 12 -7.06 -50.70 17.91
CA PRO A 12 -8.03 -51.41 17.09
C PRO A 12 -7.45 -51.85 15.75
N GLU A 13 -7.94 -52.98 15.40
CA GLU A 13 -7.75 -53.86 14.27
C GLU A 13 -8.03 -53.22 12.92
N THR A 14 -7.23 -53.66 11.96
CA THR A 14 -7.35 -53.48 10.52
C THR A 14 -8.61 -54.14 9.96
N ALA A 15 -9.48 -53.38 9.31
CA ALA A 15 -10.53 -53.91 8.45
C ALA A 15 -10.17 -53.64 6.97
N VAL A 16 -9.89 -54.71 6.26
CA VAL A 16 -9.74 -54.78 4.82
C VAL A 16 -11.11 -54.68 4.17
N VAL A 17 -11.33 -53.70 3.30
CA VAL A 17 -12.49 -53.66 2.39
C VAL A 17 -12.02 -53.62 0.94
N SER A 18 -12.47 -54.64 0.24
CA SER A 18 -12.32 -55.00 -1.15
C SER A 18 -12.66 -53.88 -2.15
N GLN A 19 -11.81 -53.77 -3.16
CA GLN A 19 -12.05 -52.99 -4.39
C GLN A 19 -13.16 -53.63 -5.24
N ALA A 20 -14.04 -52.78 -5.73
CA ALA A 20 -14.88 -53.09 -6.88
C ALA A 20 -14.57 -52.07 -7.99
N GLU A 21 -13.94 -52.55 -9.05
CA GLU A 21 -13.75 -51.84 -10.32
C GLU A 21 -15.10 -51.60 -10.98
N THR A 22 -15.36 -50.37 -11.35
CA THR A 22 -16.40 -50.02 -12.33
C THR A 22 -15.77 -49.32 -13.53
N ALA A 23 -15.91 -49.99 -14.66
CA ALA A 23 -15.41 -49.57 -15.96
C ALA A 23 -16.09 -48.26 -16.47
N VAL A 24 -15.27 -47.37 -16.99
CA VAL A 24 -15.67 -46.15 -17.69
C VAL A 24 -15.85 -46.49 -19.18
N PRO A 25 -16.97 -46.14 -19.83
CA PRO A 25 -17.11 -46.30 -21.27
C PRO A 25 -16.43 -45.16 -22.04
N GLN A 26 -15.70 -45.56 -23.06
CA GLN A 26 -15.01 -44.74 -24.04
C GLN A 26 -16.02 -44.09 -25.02
N PRO A 27 -15.97 -42.79 -25.35
CA PRO A 27 -16.78 -42.24 -26.43
C PRO A 27 -16.11 -42.47 -27.78
N THR A 28 -16.88 -43.03 -28.69
CA THR A 28 -16.60 -43.20 -30.13
C THR A 28 -16.55 -41.87 -30.84
N ALA A 29 -15.51 -41.71 -31.66
CA ALA A 29 -15.39 -40.62 -32.64
C ALA A 29 -16.33 -40.86 -33.84
N THR A 30 -16.94 -39.80 -34.30
CA THR A 30 -17.20 -39.45 -35.73
C THR A 30 -18.06 -38.21 -35.82
N GLU A 31 -17.51 -37.14 -36.43
CA GLU A 31 -18.20 -36.36 -37.43
C GLU A 31 -17.25 -35.31 -38.06
N ASP A 32 -17.37 -35.17 -39.35
CA ASP A 32 -16.56 -34.42 -40.31
C ASP A 32 -16.54 -32.90 -40.11
N PRO A 33 -15.47 -32.21 -40.60
CA PRO A 33 -15.35 -30.77 -40.44
C PRO A 33 -16.24 -30.00 -41.44
N ALA A 34 -17.15 -29.21 -40.89
CA ALA A 34 -17.91 -28.23 -41.67
C ALA A 34 -16.98 -27.08 -42.11
N THR A 35 -16.99 -26.83 -43.42
CA THR A 35 -16.26 -25.79 -44.13
C THR A 35 -16.56 -24.40 -43.55
N ALA A 36 -15.56 -23.77 -42.94
CA ALA A 36 -15.67 -22.37 -42.49
C ALA A 36 -15.57 -21.40 -43.68
N THR A 37 -16.60 -20.61 -43.85
CA THR A 37 -16.63 -19.48 -44.81
C THR A 37 -15.73 -18.36 -44.25
N PRO A 38 -14.82 -17.76 -45.04
CA PRO A 38 -13.96 -16.69 -44.57
C PRO A 38 -14.74 -15.41 -44.31
N LEU A 39 -14.51 -14.80 -43.14
CA LEU A 39 -14.97 -13.47 -42.75
C LEU A 39 -14.32 -12.39 -43.65
N PRO A 40 -15.06 -11.35 -44.03
CA PRO A 40 -14.50 -10.26 -44.83
C PRO A 40 -13.49 -9.45 -44.01
N ALA A 41 -12.40 -9.05 -44.68
CA ALA A 41 -11.33 -8.22 -44.11
C ALA A 41 -11.85 -6.86 -43.62
N PRO A 42 -11.28 -6.31 -42.50
CA PRO A 42 -11.69 -5.00 -42.03
C PRO A 42 -11.30 -3.91 -43.03
N VAL A 43 -12.28 -3.07 -43.37
CA VAL A 43 -12.09 -1.88 -44.18
C VAL A 43 -11.29 -0.86 -43.37
N MET A 44 -10.10 -0.53 -43.84
CA MET A 44 -9.29 0.58 -43.27
C MET A 44 -10.08 1.89 -43.41
N ALA A 45 -10.39 2.49 -42.28
CA ALA A 45 -10.91 3.85 -42.23
C ALA A 45 -9.80 4.83 -42.65
N THR A 46 -10.04 5.59 -43.71
CA THR A 46 -9.19 6.69 -44.13
C THR A 46 -9.14 7.77 -43.05
N ALA A 47 -7.94 8.09 -42.59
CA ALA A 47 -7.69 9.16 -41.63
C ALA A 47 -8.16 10.51 -42.17
N VAL A 48 -9.04 11.16 -41.44
CA VAL A 48 -9.41 12.58 -41.67
C VAL A 48 -8.29 13.40 -41.06
N PRO A 49 -7.69 14.39 -41.75
CA PRO A 49 -6.75 15.30 -41.16
C PRO A 49 -7.44 16.19 -40.10
N THR A 50 -7.06 16.06 -38.86
CA THR A 50 -7.44 17.00 -37.82
C THR A 50 -6.44 18.15 -37.83
N ASP A 51 -6.91 19.32 -38.19
CA ASP A 51 -6.20 20.57 -37.99
C ASP A 51 -6.04 20.79 -36.47
N THR A 52 -4.82 20.64 -35.98
CA THR A 52 -4.46 20.98 -34.61
C THR A 52 -4.27 22.51 -34.54
N PRO A 53 -5.03 23.23 -33.69
CA PRO A 53 -4.75 24.64 -33.46
C PRO A 53 -3.40 24.74 -32.73
N SER A 54 -2.45 25.45 -33.35
CA SER A 54 -1.20 25.82 -32.73
C SER A 54 -1.46 26.81 -31.61
N GLY A 55 -1.51 26.27 -30.37
CA GLY A 55 -1.46 27.08 -29.16
C GLY A 55 -0.07 27.74 -29.00
N PRO A 56 0.03 28.84 -28.27
CA PRO A 56 1.30 29.50 -28.05
C PRO A 56 2.30 28.56 -27.39
N THR A 57 3.50 28.48 -27.99
CA THR A 57 4.64 27.74 -27.43
C THR A 57 4.89 28.23 -26.01
N PRO A 58 4.88 27.35 -24.98
CA PRO A 58 5.20 27.76 -23.63
C PRO A 58 6.64 28.27 -23.61
N THR A 59 6.80 29.49 -23.12
CA THR A 59 8.10 30.07 -22.79
C THR A 59 8.75 29.17 -21.74
N PRO A 60 10.02 28.75 -21.87
CA PRO A 60 10.64 27.92 -20.85
C PRO A 60 10.74 28.72 -19.57
N THR A 61 9.87 28.39 -18.63
CA THR A 61 9.98 28.83 -17.26
C THR A 61 11.27 28.23 -16.70
N SER A 62 12.04 29.02 -15.99
CA SER A 62 13.29 28.64 -15.37
C SER A 62 13.18 27.27 -14.71
N VAL A 63 13.97 26.32 -15.19
CA VAL A 63 14.09 24.98 -14.61
C VAL A 63 14.64 25.20 -13.20
N TRP A 64 13.81 25.00 -12.20
CA TRP A 64 14.26 24.88 -10.83
C TRP A 64 15.19 23.67 -10.76
N ILE A 65 16.47 23.90 -10.52
CA ILE A 65 17.40 22.82 -10.22
C ILE A 65 17.17 22.52 -8.75
N ASN A 66 16.47 21.40 -8.47
CA ASN A 66 16.40 20.88 -7.11
C ASN A 66 17.84 20.81 -6.56
N PRO A 67 18.11 21.33 -5.35
CA PRO A 67 19.40 21.14 -4.74
C PRO A 67 19.65 19.64 -4.67
N THR A 68 20.81 19.20 -5.16
CA THR A 68 21.25 17.81 -5.06
C THR A 68 21.12 17.42 -3.58
N PRO A 69 20.33 16.40 -3.22
CA PRO A 69 20.19 16.00 -1.84
C PRO A 69 21.58 15.63 -1.33
N THR A 70 22.09 16.41 -0.41
CA THR A 70 23.18 15.97 0.42
C THR A 70 22.58 14.99 1.40
N VAL A 71 22.68 13.70 1.09
CA VAL A 71 22.51 12.66 2.11
C VAL A 71 23.41 13.10 3.26
N ASP A 72 22.81 13.40 4.40
CA ASP A 72 23.59 13.75 5.58
C ASP A 72 24.42 12.50 5.93
N PRO A 73 25.77 12.52 5.75
CA PRO A 73 26.59 11.37 6.08
C PRO A 73 26.60 11.04 7.58
N ALA A 74 25.92 11.86 8.39
CA ALA A 74 25.75 11.65 9.81
C ALA A 74 24.49 10.84 10.17
N ILE A 75 23.59 10.54 9.20
CA ILE A 75 22.50 9.59 9.42
C ILE A 75 23.11 8.18 9.27
N PRO A 76 23.37 7.46 10.35
CA PRO A 76 23.90 6.10 10.24
C PRO A 76 22.85 5.24 9.55
N VAL A 77 23.26 4.52 8.51
CA VAL A 77 22.46 3.41 7.97
C VAL A 77 22.19 2.47 9.16
N ALA A 78 20.92 2.20 9.42
CA ALA A 78 20.58 1.30 10.51
C ALA A 78 21.25 -0.06 10.26
N PRO A 79 21.94 -0.62 11.25
CA PRO A 79 22.36 -2.00 11.13
C PRO A 79 21.12 -2.87 11.00
N PRO A 80 21.17 -3.97 10.23
CA PRO A 80 20.07 -4.92 10.21
C PRO A 80 19.75 -5.34 11.64
N PRO A 81 18.46 -5.55 11.95
CA PRO A 81 18.09 -6.01 13.29
C PRO A 81 18.80 -7.34 13.59
N PRO A 82 19.09 -7.65 14.84
CA PRO A 82 19.65 -8.94 15.22
C PRO A 82 18.76 -10.08 14.74
N GLU A 83 19.36 -11.18 14.33
CA GLU A 83 18.66 -12.38 13.91
C GLU A 83 17.54 -12.76 14.91
N GLY A 84 16.32 -12.99 14.41
CA GLY A 84 15.14 -13.28 15.23
C GLY A 84 14.45 -12.09 15.88
N SER A 85 14.90 -10.85 15.63
CA SER A 85 14.16 -9.68 16.05
C SER A 85 13.10 -9.31 15.01
N VAL A 86 11.87 -9.13 15.46
CA VAL A 86 10.81 -8.52 14.66
C VAL A 86 11.01 -7.01 14.69
N VAL A 87 10.95 -6.35 13.54
CA VAL A 87 10.92 -4.89 13.48
C VAL A 87 9.69 -4.42 14.23
N GLN A 88 9.92 -3.75 15.34
CA GLN A 88 8.83 -3.23 16.15
C GLN A 88 8.37 -1.90 15.52
N PRO A 89 7.05 -1.70 15.35
CA PRO A 89 6.54 -0.40 14.99
C PRO A 89 7.04 0.67 15.96
N PRO A 90 7.19 1.93 15.52
CA PRO A 90 7.50 3.01 16.43
C PRO A 90 6.36 3.08 17.45
N TYR A 91 6.60 2.53 18.65
CA TYR A 91 5.64 2.67 19.72
C TYR A 91 5.38 4.15 19.93
N ALA A 92 4.12 4.44 20.16
CA ALA A 92 3.59 5.78 20.33
C ALA A 92 4.63 6.69 20.95
N ALA A 93 4.97 7.75 20.24
CA ALA A 93 5.78 8.79 20.82
C ALA A 93 5.14 9.11 22.15
N SER A 94 5.88 8.91 23.23
CA SER A 94 5.35 9.31 24.51
C SER A 94 5.14 10.82 24.44
N ASP A 95 3.88 11.21 24.59
CA ASP A 95 3.47 12.60 24.67
C ASP A 95 4.31 13.34 25.71
N CYS A 96 4.80 14.53 25.40
CA CYS A 96 5.67 15.31 26.27
C CYS A 96 6.97 14.56 26.69
N SER A 97 7.63 13.92 25.77
CA SER A 97 8.89 13.20 26.03
C SER A 97 10.14 14.04 25.72
N ASP A 98 11.31 13.56 26.11
CA ASP A 98 12.59 14.17 25.73
C ASP A 98 12.81 14.15 24.20
N LYS A 99 12.18 13.22 23.51
CA LYS A 99 12.32 13.05 22.04
C LYS A 99 11.26 13.83 21.27
N TYR A 100 10.05 13.97 21.80
CA TYR A 100 8.92 14.57 21.10
C TYR A 100 8.17 15.60 21.95
N PRO A 101 7.68 16.71 21.35
CA PRO A 101 6.82 17.67 22.04
C PRO A 101 5.55 17.03 22.57
N CYS A 102 4.85 17.72 23.48
CA CYS A 102 3.48 17.37 23.80
C CYS A 102 2.59 17.46 22.56
N ASN A 103 1.64 16.54 22.42
CA ASN A 103 0.79 16.46 21.21
C ASN A 103 -0.04 17.74 20.97
N GLU A 104 -0.34 18.48 22.02
CA GLU A 104 -1.05 19.76 21.94
C GLU A 104 -0.14 20.98 21.73
N ASP A 105 1.19 20.82 21.78
CA ASP A 105 2.12 21.93 21.56
C ASP A 105 2.31 22.20 20.07
N VAL A 106 1.33 22.89 19.49
CA VAL A 106 1.27 23.25 18.07
C VAL A 106 2.57 23.90 17.58
N ALA A 107 3.07 24.89 18.35
CA ALA A 107 4.24 25.65 17.95
C ALA A 107 5.53 24.82 17.95
N ALA A 108 5.66 23.91 18.92
CA ALA A 108 6.82 23.01 18.99
C ALA A 108 6.81 21.98 17.85
N TRP A 109 5.63 21.45 17.48
CA TRP A 109 5.51 20.54 16.34
C TRP A 109 5.78 21.21 15.02
N GLU A 110 5.20 22.41 14.78
CA GLU A 110 5.48 23.20 13.55
C GLU A 110 6.98 23.56 13.44
N ALA A 111 7.63 23.89 14.53
CA ALA A 111 9.06 24.19 14.56
C ALA A 111 9.95 22.96 14.37
N ARG A 112 9.44 21.76 14.70
CA ARG A 112 10.17 20.51 14.60
C ARG A 112 10.22 19.97 13.17
N ILE A 113 9.11 20.08 12.43
CA ILE A 113 9.05 19.55 11.07
C ILE A 113 9.86 20.43 10.14
N GLN A 114 10.85 19.84 9.49
CA GLN A 114 11.71 20.52 8.53
C GLN A 114 11.17 20.30 7.12
N VAL A 115 11.15 21.35 6.33
CA VAL A 115 10.74 21.34 4.91
C VAL A 115 11.72 22.19 4.09
N PRO A 116 11.76 22.04 2.75
CA PRO A 116 12.60 22.86 1.89
C PRO A 116 12.28 24.37 2.01
N PRO A 117 13.24 25.24 1.64
CA PRO A 117 12.98 26.68 1.51
C PRO A 117 11.76 26.94 0.61
N GLY A 118 10.97 27.93 0.96
CA GLY A 118 9.72 28.28 0.25
C GLY A 118 8.51 27.47 0.69
N PHE A 119 8.68 26.51 1.61
CA PHE A 119 7.58 25.75 2.19
C PHE A 119 7.36 26.09 3.66
N LYS A 120 6.14 25.87 4.12
CA LYS A 120 5.71 26.03 5.50
C LYS A 120 4.91 24.82 5.95
N VAL A 121 5.15 24.38 7.18
CA VAL A 121 4.33 23.39 7.88
C VAL A 121 3.32 24.08 8.77
N THR A 122 2.11 23.56 8.80
CA THR A 122 1.05 23.94 9.72
C THR A 122 0.50 22.69 10.40
N TYR A 123 0.33 22.76 11.70
CA TYR A 123 -0.41 21.77 12.48
C TYR A 123 -1.90 21.92 12.11
N PHE A 124 -2.38 21.07 11.20
CA PHE A 124 -3.75 21.23 10.66
C PHE A 124 -4.80 20.71 11.62
N ALA A 125 -4.61 19.50 12.14
CA ALA A 125 -5.58 18.82 12.99
C ALA A 125 -4.93 17.77 13.88
N ARG A 126 -5.71 17.24 14.83
CA ARG A 126 -5.41 15.99 15.53
C ARG A 126 -6.66 15.16 15.66
N VAL A 127 -6.59 13.88 15.34
CA VAL A 127 -7.65 12.89 15.56
C VAL A 127 -7.38 12.09 16.84
N ASP A 128 -8.43 11.53 17.43
CA ASP A 128 -8.30 10.63 18.57
C ASP A 128 -7.98 9.22 18.07
N GLY A 129 -6.78 8.75 18.34
CA GLY A 129 -6.25 7.46 17.92
C GLY A 129 -5.10 7.57 16.91
N GLN A 130 -4.68 6.42 16.41
CA GLN A 130 -3.60 6.29 15.43
C GLN A 130 -4.19 6.33 14.02
N PRO A 131 -3.95 7.39 13.23
CA PRO A 131 -4.35 7.42 11.83
C PRO A 131 -3.64 6.31 11.04
N THR A 132 -4.34 5.72 10.10
CA THR A 132 -3.81 4.68 9.22
C THR A 132 -3.83 5.11 7.76
N THR A 133 -4.81 5.88 7.35
CA THR A 133 -4.97 6.35 5.97
C THR A 133 -5.91 7.55 5.91
N MET A 134 -5.78 8.35 4.86
CA MET A 134 -6.57 9.55 4.62
C MET A 134 -7.14 9.58 3.19
N ALA A 135 -8.25 10.28 3.01
CA ALA A 135 -8.77 10.62 1.69
C ALA A 135 -9.54 11.94 1.72
N PHE A 136 -9.46 12.73 0.67
CA PHE A 136 -10.40 13.85 0.49
C PHE A 136 -11.70 13.35 -0.13
N GLY A 137 -12.83 13.75 0.47
CA GLY A 137 -14.15 13.43 -0.04
C GLY A 137 -14.59 14.37 -1.19
N PRO A 138 -15.71 14.05 -1.85
CA PRO A 138 -16.30 14.90 -2.88
C PRO A 138 -16.80 16.24 -2.35
N ASP A 139 -16.88 16.39 -1.04
CA ASP A 139 -17.18 17.63 -0.32
C ASP A 139 -15.93 18.47 0.01
N GLU A 140 -14.77 18.07 -0.53
CA GLU A 140 -13.45 18.68 -0.29
C GLU A 140 -13.01 18.67 1.18
N LEU A 141 -13.60 17.79 2.01
CA LEU A 141 -13.19 17.62 3.40
C LEU A 141 -12.29 16.39 3.55
N LEU A 142 -11.41 16.45 4.54
CA LEU A 142 -10.48 15.38 4.84
C LEU A 142 -11.17 14.31 5.68
N TYR A 143 -11.03 13.06 5.27
CA TYR A 143 -11.43 11.87 6.01
C TYR A 143 -10.19 11.12 6.47
N VAL A 144 -10.19 10.71 7.74
CA VAL A 144 -9.06 10.06 8.38
C VAL A 144 -9.55 8.80 9.07
N ALA A 145 -9.07 7.64 8.62
CA ALA A 145 -9.30 6.39 9.33
C ALA A 145 -8.28 6.22 10.44
N VAL A 146 -8.71 5.69 11.58
CA VAL A 146 -7.81 5.35 12.70
C VAL A 146 -7.86 3.85 12.99
N GLN A 147 -6.76 3.32 13.52
CA GLN A 147 -6.58 1.90 13.83
C GLN A 147 -7.73 1.33 14.68
N ALA A 148 -8.28 2.13 15.60
CA ALA A 148 -9.40 1.75 16.46
C ALA A 148 -10.73 1.55 15.71
N GLY A 149 -10.78 1.79 14.39
CA GLY A 149 -11.93 1.46 13.56
C GLY A 149 -12.92 2.59 13.32
N THR A 150 -12.60 3.81 13.71
CA THR A 150 -13.38 5.02 13.40
C THR A 150 -12.80 5.73 12.19
N ILE A 151 -13.65 6.25 11.33
CA ILE A 151 -13.29 7.20 10.28
C ILE A 151 -13.81 8.57 10.74
N TYR A 152 -12.91 9.52 10.89
CA TYR A 152 -13.24 10.91 11.19
C TYR A 152 -13.40 11.70 9.88
N ARG A 153 -14.29 12.69 9.91
CA ARG A 153 -14.41 13.73 8.88
C ARG A 153 -14.03 15.05 9.53
N LEU A 154 -13.07 15.72 8.95
CA LEU A 154 -12.56 17.00 9.45
C LEU A 154 -13.25 18.13 8.70
N ASN A 155 -13.67 19.17 9.43
CA ASN A 155 -14.14 20.40 8.78
C ASN A 155 -12.94 21.21 8.22
N LYS A 156 -13.22 22.32 7.55
CA LYS A 156 -12.18 23.18 6.93
C LYS A 156 -11.21 23.80 7.95
N ASP A 157 -11.60 23.86 9.22
CA ASP A 157 -10.77 24.36 10.32
C ASP A 157 -9.98 23.24 11.01
N GLY A 158 -10.01 22.02 10.47
CA GLY A 158 -9.32 20.85 11.02
C GLY A 158 -10.01 20.22 12.23
N VAL A 159 -11.26 20.60 12.55
CA VAL A 159 -11.97 20.00 13.69
C VAL A 159 -12.55 18.65 13.30
N PRO A 160 -12.13 17.55 13.95
CA PRO A 160 -12.59 16.20 13.63
C PRO A 160 -14.00 15.93 14.22
N GLY A 161 -14.83 15.27 13.45
CA GLY A 161 -16.08 14.68 13.88
C GLY A 161 -16.13 13.21 13.45
N ALA A 162 -16.57 12.30 14.32
CA ALA A 162 -16.74 10.90 13.94
C ALA A 162 -17.78 10.80 12.82
N TYR A 163 -17.37 10.18 11.70
CA TYR A 163 -18.22 10.00 10.52
C TYR A 163 -18.87 8.61 10.51
N VAL A 164 -18.06 7.57 10.63
CA VAL A 164 -18.52 6.17 10.71
C VAL A 164 -17.50 5.37 11.52
N GLY A 165 -17.95 4.30 12.16
CA GLY A 165 -17.12 3.40 12.96
C GLY A 165 -17.53 1.95 12.81
N GLY A 166 -16.86 1.07 13.56
CA GLY A 166 -17.14 -0.36 13.60
C GLY A 166 -16.31 -1.17 12.60
N TYR A 167 -15.28 -0.59 12.01
CA TYR A 167 -14.25 -1.30 11.25
C TYR A 167 -13.21 -1.89 12.20
N THR A 168 -12.53 -2.92 11.76
CA THR A 168 -11.37 -3.48 12.46
C THR A 168 -10.13 -3.09 11.70
N THR A 169 -9.27 -2.27 12.30
CA THR A 169 -8.02 -1.80 11.72
C THR A 169 -8.17 -1.43 10.23
N PRO A 170 -8.94 -0.39 9.89
CA PRO A 170 -9.04 0.06 8.50
C PRO A 170 -7.68 0.63 8.05
N THR A 171 -7.18 0.16 6.92
CA THR A 171 -5.87 0.52 6.38
C THR A 171 -5.91 1.09 4.96
N GLY A 172 -7.09 1.16 4.37
CA GLY A 172 -7.31 1.82 3.08
C GLY A 172 -8.69 2.47 3.04
N ILE A 173 -8.74 3.73 2.62
CA ILE A 173 -9.99 4.43 2.30
C ILE A 173 -9.85 5.18 0.98
N ALA A 174 -10.88 5.11 0.14
CA ALA A 174 -10.93 5.88 -1.10
C ALA A 174 -12.37 6.24 -1.46
N PHE A 175 -12.55 7.43 -2.00
CA PHE A 175 -13.83 7.80 -2.59
C PHE A 175 -13.88 7.39 -4.06
N HIS A 176 -14.96 6.73 -4.45
CA HIS A 176 -15.19 6.43 -5.85
C HIS A 176 -15.39 7.75 -6.65
N PRO A 177 -14.62 7.98 -7.73
CA PRO A 177 -14.56 9.30 -8.36
C PRO A 177 -15.88 9.74 -9.02
N ILE A 178 -16.77 8.80 -9.37
CA ILE A 178 -18.04 9.08 -10.04
C ILE A 178 -19.19 9.08 -9.03
N THR A 179 -19.29 8.05 -8.17
CA THR A 179 -20.42 7.89 -7.25
C THR A 179 -20.27 8.67 -5.95
N GLY A 180 -19.03 9.03 -5.59
CA GLY A 180 -18.72 9.68 -4.32
C GLY A 180 -18.86 8.75 -3.10
N GLU A 181 -18.98 7.45 -3.32
CA GLU A 181 -19.08 6.46 -2.23
C GLU A 181 -17.72 6.19 -1.62
N LEU A 182 -17.69 6.04 -0.30
CA LEU A 182 -16.47 5.74 0.45
C LEU A 182 -16.26 4.24 0.56
N TYR A 183 -15.17 3.74 0.00
CA TYR A 183 -14.68 2.38 0.11
C TYR A 183 -13.69 2.28 1.26
N VAL A 184 -13.72 1.16 1.98
CA VAL A 184 -12.91 0.90 3.16
C VAL A 184 -12.32 -0.50 3.08
N ALA A 185 -11.01 -0.61 3.04
CA ALA A 185 -10.29 -1.85 3.28
C ALA A 185 -10.02 -2.00 4.78
N SER A 186 -10.38 -3.14 5.35
CA SER A 186 -10.23 -3.41 6.78
C SER A 186 -10.12 -4.91 7.05
N ARG A 187 -9.77 -5.27 8.27
CA ARG A 187 -9.79 -6.67 8.69
C ARG A 187 -11.21 -7.14 9.00
N ALA A 188 -11.43 -8.44 8.86
CA ALA A 188 -12.66 -9.10 9.27
C ALA A 188 -12.39 -10.12 10.37
N VAL A 189 -11.31 -10.92 10.23
CA VAL A 189 -10.87 -11.91 11.21
C VAL A 189 -9.40 -11.67 11.52
N GLU A 190 -9.09 -11.38 12.78
CA GLU A 190 -7.74 -11.06 13.23
C GLU A 190 -7.01 -12.32 13.74
N GLU A 191 -6.88 -13.31 12.88
CA GLU A 191 -6.05 -14.48 13.15
C GLU A 191 -4.78 -14.42 12.29
N ASN A 192 -3.62 -14.67 12.90
CA ASN A 192 -2.37 -14.76 12.16
C ASN A 192 -2.47 -15.90 11.13
N VAL A 193 -2.05 -15.67 9.91
CA VAL A 193 -2.04 -16.55 8.73
C VAL A 193 -3.41 -17.08 8.27
N ASN A 194 -4.41 -17.14 9.12
CA ASN A 194 -5.77 -17.59 8.80
C ASN A 194 -6.79 -16.44 8.98
N GLY A 195 -6.32 -15.22 9.16
CA GLY A 195 -7.18 -14.05 9.22
C GLY A 195 -7.77 -13.71 7.85
N GLU A 196 -8.75 -12.84 7.88
CA GLU A 196 -9.41 -12.33 6.67
C GLU A 196 -9.47 -10.81 6.69
N SER A 197 -9.33 -10.22 5.52
CA SER A 197 -9.62 -8.82 5.27
C SER A 197 -10.72 -8.66 4.22
N VAL A 198 -11.31 -7.48 4.20
CA VAL A 198 -12.51 -7.19 3.41
C VAL A 198 -12.45 -5.80 2.82
N ILE A 199 -13.17 -5.60 1.72
CA ILE A 199 -13.51 -4.26 1.23
C ILE A 199 -15.00 -4.03 1.43
N SER A 200 -15.34 -2.89 1.99
CA SER A 200 -16.70 -2.47 2.25
C SER A 200 -16.99 -1.12 1.61
N ILE A 201 -18.26 -0.86 1.26
CA ILE A 201 -18.73 0.48 0.94
C ILE A 201 -19.53 0.98 2.14
N VAL A 202 -19.24 2.18 2.61
CA VAL A 202 -19.95 2.81 3.73
C VAL A 202 -21.45 2.83 3.43
N ASN A 203 -22.26 2.38 4.40
CA ASN A 203 -23.72 2.22 4.32
C ASN A 203 -24.24 1.14 3.36
N LYS A 204 -23.37 0.43 2.63
CA LYS A 204 -23.78 -0.72 1.78
C LYS A 204 -23.31 -2.07 2.33
N GLY A 205 -22.21 -2.09 3.09
CA GLY A 205 -21.61 -3.29 3.66
C GLY A 205 -20.45 -3.82 2.84
N ARG A 206 -20.08 -5.06 3.10
CA ARG A 206 -18.94 -5.73 2.46
C ARG A 206 -19.27 -6.07 1.01
N ILE A 207 -18.31 -5.80 0.11
CA ILE A 207 -18.41 -6.11 -1.31
C ILE A 207 -17.36 -7.14 -1.73
N ILE A 208 -16.24 -7.25 -1.01
CA ILE A 208 -15.22 -8.28 -1.18
C ILE A 208 -14.93 -8.87 0.20
N GLU A 209 -14.95 -10.19 0.29
CA GLU A 209 -14.67 -10.96 1.50
C GLU A 209 -13.62 -12.04 1.24
N GLY A 210 -13.02 -12.60 2.31
CA GLY A 210 -12.09 -13.71 2.20
C GLY A 210 -10.73 -13.33 1.62
N LEU A 211 -10.33 -12.05 1.63
CA LEU A 211 -8.98 -11.67 1.27
C LEU A 211 -8.01 -12.11 2.37
N PRO A 212 -6.80 -12.59 2.03
CA PRO A 212 -5.86 -13.10 3.02
C PRO A 212 -5.40 -12.01 3.99
N CYS A 213 -5.13 -12.42 5.22
CA CYS A 213 -4.64 -11.65 6.35
C CYS A 213 -4.11 -12.65 7.38
N CYS A 214 -3.31 -12.39 8.30
CA CYS A 214 -2.48 -11.22 8.56
C CYS A 214 -1.13 -11.73 9.11
N TYR A 215 -0.01 -11.19 8.67
CA TYR A 215 1.28 -11.47 9.30
C TYR A 215 1.49 -10.56 10.51
N THR A 216 1.26 -9.27 10.32
CA THR A 216 1.31 -8.25 11.37
C THR A 216 0.05 -7.38 11.31
N PHE A 217 0.01 -6.32 12.10
CA PHE A 217 -1.14 -5.41 12.15
C PHE A 217 -1.58 -4.87 10.78
N TYR A 218 -0.65 -4.69 9.84
CA TYR A 218 -0.91 -3.98 8.59
C TYR A 218 -0.69 -4.85 7.33
N HIS A 219 -0.52 -6.15 7.47
CA HIS A 219 -0.52 -7.09 6.35
C HIS A 219 -1.93 -7.62 6.12
N ALA A 220 -2.71 -6.89 5.33
CA ALA A 220 -4.12 -7.14 5.05
C ALA A 220 -4.48 -6.55 3.68
N ALA A 221 -5.76 -6.37 3.38
CA ALA A 221 -6.18 -5.45 2.34
C ALA A 221 -5.93 -4.01 2.82
N ASN A 222 -5.14 -3.24 2.09
CA ASN A 222 -4.61 -1.95 2.46
C ASN A 222 -5.07 -0.83 1.51
N GLY A 223 -4.19 0.04 1.03
CA GLY A 223 -4.50 1.17 0.18
C GLY A 223 -5.39 0.83 -1.01
N ILE A 224 -6.40 1.67 -1.24
CA ILE A 224 -7.34 1.57 -2.37
C ILE A 224 -7.14 2.77 -3.28
N ALA A 225 -7.09 2.54 -4.60
CA ALA A 225 -7.12 3.59 -5.60
C ALA A 225 -8.09 3.22 -6.74
N PHE A 226 -8.74 4.21 -7.34
CA PHE A 226 -9.53 4.02 -8.55
C PHE A 226 -8.71 4.39 -9.77
N GLY A 227 -8.69 3.49 -10.76
CA GLY A 227 -7.93 3.67 -11.99
C GLY A 227 -8.64 4.54 -13.03
N PRO A 228 -7.88 5.07 -14.00
CA PRO A 228 -8.46 5.80 -15.13
C PRO A 228 -9.35 4.91 -16.02
N ASP A 229 -9.26 3.60 -15.87
CA ASP A 229 -10.09 2.58 -16.54
C ASP A 229 -11.42 2.32 -15.80
N GLY A 230 -11.64 2.96 -14.65
CA GLY A 230 -12.87 2.88 -13.87
C GLY A 230 -12.91 1.73 -12.86
N TYR A 231 -11.86 0.92 -12.76
CA TYR A 231 -11.77 -0.16 -11.77
C TYR A 231 -11.19 0.32 -10.44
N GLY A 232 -11.56 -0.39 -9.38
CA GLY A 232 -10.88 -0.30 -8.09
C GLY A 232 -9.62 -1.17 -8.07
N TYR A 233 -8.60 -0.69 -7.36
CA TYR A 233 -7.34 -1.39 -7.10
C TYR A 233 -7.08 -1.42 -5.61
N VAL A 234 -6.53 -2.52 -5.11
CA VAL A 234 -6.20 -2.67 -3.68
C VAL A 234 -4.92 -3.47 -3.51
N GLY A 235 -4.08 -3.02 -2.61
CA GLY A 235 -2.93 -3.78 -2.13
C GLY A 235 -3.36 -4.84 -1.11
N VAL A 236 -2.83 -6.06 -1.21
CA VAL A 236 -3.08 -7.13 -0.25
C VAL A 236 -1.75 -7.71 0.22
N GLY A 237 -1.46 -7.53 1.50
CA GLY A 237 -0.21 -7.97 2.11
C GLY A 237 -0.10 -9.49 2.25
N GLY A 238 1.14 -9.97 2.34
CA GLY A 238 1.48 -11.36 2.59
C GLY A 238 1.15 -11.81 4.02
N ARG A 239 0.95 -13.11 4.24
CA ARG A 239 0.64 -13.71 5.53
C ARG A 239 1.89 -14.16 6.28
N ALA A 240 3.06 -13.98 5.71
CA ALA A 240 4.34 -14.32 6.33
C ALA A 240 5.42 -13.30 6.01
N ASP A 241 6.56 -13.43 6.68
CA ASP A 241 7.69 -12.54 6.45
C ASP A 241 8.40 -12.87 5.12
N HIS A 242 8.82 -14.11 4.94
CA HIS A 242 9.59 -14.57 3.76
C HIS A 242 8.85 -15.62 2.91
N GLY A 243 7.57 -15.84 3.12
CA GLY A 243 6.80 -16.89 2.45
C GLY A 243 6.74 -18.25 3.19
N GLU A 244 7.33 -18.34 4.38
CA GLU A 244 7.35 -19.53 5.25
C GLU A 244 6.03 -19.77 6.00
N ILE A 245 4.95 -19.28 5.47
CA ILE A 245 3.65 -19.16 6.13
C ILE A 245 3.15 -20.46 6.76
N LEU A 246 3.50 -21.58 6.20
CA LEU A 246 3.02 -22.87 6.67
C LEU A 246 4.06 -23.64 7.49
N GLY A 247 5.21 -23.00 7.74
CA GLY A 247 6.31 -23.61 8.46
C GLY A 247 6.98 -24.74 7.71
N THR A 248 6.74 -24.85 6.41
CA THR A 248 7.23 -25.91 5.53
C THR A 248 8.22 -25.44 4.49
N ASN A 249 8.40 -24.13 4.31
CA ASN A 249 9.13 -23.52 3.21
C ASN A 249 8.51 -23.85 1.82
N GLU A 250 7.21 -24.05 1.76
CA GLU A 250 6.49 -24.37 0.53
C GLU A 250 5.67 -23.16 0.08
N GLN A 251 6.02 -22.56 -1.06
CA GLN A 251 5.32 -21.45 -1.67
C GLN A 251 4.04 -21.86 -2.41
N ASP A 252 3.90 -23.13 -2.76
CA ASP A 252 2.72 -23.70 -3.43
C ASP A 252 1.41 -23.46 -2.65
N GLU A 253 1.55 -23.08 -1.37
CA GLU A 253 0.44 -22.84 -0.46
C GLU A 253 0.18 -21.34 -0.22
N LEU A 254 0.82 -20.44 -0.98
CA LEU A 254 0.47 -19.02 -0.97
C LEU A 254 -0.97 -18.84 -1.44
N HIS A 255 -1.69 -17.95 -0.75
CA HIS A 255 -3.02 -17.60 -1.17
C HIS A 255 -2.96 -16.86 -2.53
N PRO A 256 -3.86 -17.15 -3.49
CA PRO A 256 -3.80 -16.52 -4.80
C PRO A 256 -3.88 -14.99 -4.81
N TYR A 257 -4.36 -14.39 -3.74
CA TYR A 257 -4.53 -12.94 -3.59
C TYR A 257 -3.58 -12.30 -2.58
N GLU A 258 -2.63 -13.05 -1.98
CA GLU A 258 -1.67 -12.44 -1.07
C GLU A 258 -0.46 -11.86 -1.80
N ALA A 259 0.21 -10.91 -1.16
CA ALA A 259 1.38 -10.22 -1.69
C ALA A 259 1.14 -9.73 -3.13
N ALA A 260 0.01 -9.07 -3.34
CA ALA A 260 -0.49 -8.75 -4.67
C ALA A 260 -1.26 -7.42 -4.70
N ILE A 261 -1.34 -6.86 -5.89
CA ILE A 261 -2.32 -5.83 -6.20
C ILE A 261 -3.48 -6.49 -6.93
N LEU A 262 -4.67 -6.29 -6.42
CA LEU A 262 -5.90 -6.78 -7.05
C LEU A 262 -6.62 -5.64 -7.75
N ARG A 263 -7.31 -5.97 -8.84
CA ARG A 263 -8.20 -5.11 -9.60
C ARG A 263 -9.61 -5.68 -9.50
N PHE A 264 -10.63 -4.84 -9.35
CA PHE A 264 -12.01 -5.26 -9.15
C PHE A 264 -13.00 -4.22 -9.68
N ASN A 265 -14.21 -4.66 -10.04
CA ASN A 265 -15.33 -3.76 -10.36
C ASN A 265 -15.81 -3.00 -9.12
N ASP A 266 -16.49 -1.89 -9.32
CA ASP A 266 -17.05 -1.04 -8.26
C ASP A 266 -18.06 -1.75 -7.35
N ASP A 267 -18.65 -2.85 -7.79
CA ASP A 267 -19.52 -3.71 -6.96
C ASP A 267 -18.78 -4.87 -6.26
N GLY A 268 -17.47 -4.96 -6.42
CA GLY A 268 -16.63 -6.02 -5.86
C GLY A 268 -16.57 -7.30 -6.71
N SER A 269 -17.16 -7.31 -7.88
CA SER A 269 -17.08 -8.46 -8.81
C SER A 269 -15.81 -8.42 -9.67
N GLU A 270 -15.59 -9.52 -10.41
CA GLU A 270 -14.47 -9.64 -11.36
C GLU A 270 -13.10 -9.35 -10.76
N ILE A 271 -12.82 -9.91 -9.57
CA ILE A 271 -11.54 -9.75 -8.90
C ILE A 271 -10.46 -10.50 -9.71
N GLU A 272 -9.43 -9.78 -10.11
CA GLU A 272 -8.25 -10.33 -10.76
C GLU A 272 -6.95 -9.84 -10.10
N VAL A 273 -5.89 -10.63 -10.23
CA VAL A 273 -4.57 -10.21 -9.80
C VAL A 273 -3.95 -9.34 -10.89
N TYR A 274 -3.72 -8.08 -10.56
CA TYR A 274 -3.10 -7.11 -11.46
C TYR A 274 -1.57 -7.25 -11.49
N ALA A 275 -0.94 -7.40 -10.31
CA ALA A 275 0.48 -7.64 -10.17
C ALA A 275 0.74 -8.48 -8.90
N ARG A 276 1.85 -9.21 -8.84
CA ARG A 276 2.25 -10.08 -7.72
C ARG A 276 3.62 -9.70 -7.19
N GLY A 277 3.96 -10.29 -6.05
CA GLY A 277 5.31 -10.21 -5.52
C GLY A 277 5.60 -8.92 -4.78
N ILE A 278 4.57 -8.21 -4.34
CA ILE A 278 4.67 -7.04 -3.47
C ILE A 278 4.30 -7.52 -2.07
N ARG A 279 5.30 -7.69 -1.18
CA ARG A 279 5.12 -8.38 0.10
C ARG A 279 4.05 -7.76 0.98
N ASN A 280 4.10 -6.46 1.15
CA ASN A 280 3.07 -5.71 1.86
C ASN A 280 2.86 -4.35 1.22
N PRO A 281 2.08 -4.29 0.13
CA PRO A 281 1.71 -3.04 -0.51
C PRO A 281 0.80 -2.27 0.45
N TYR A 282 1.40 -1.33 1.24
CA TYR A 282 0.62 -0.59 2.21
C TYR A 282 -0.28 0.45 1.52
N ASP A 283 0.25 1.11 0.49
CA ASP A 283 -0.54 2.08 -0.26
C ASP A 283 -0.17 2.09 -1.74
N ILE A 284 -1.09 2.59 -2.55
CA ILE A 284 -0.97 2.64 -4.01
C ILE A 284 -1.45 3.99 -4.55
N ALA A 285 -0.79 4.49 -5.58
CA ALA A 285 -1.16 5.76 -6.20
C ALA A 285 -0.99 5.74 -7.72
N TRP A 286 -1.93 6.36 -8.42
CA TRP A 286 -1.79 6.66 -9.84
C TRP A 286 -1.02 7.95 -10.03
N ASP A 287 -0.02 7.96 -10.90
CA ASP A 287 0.72 9.14 -11.26
C ASP A 287 0.05 9.92 -12.42
N GLY A 288 0.59 11.10 -12.74
CA GLY A 288 0.06 11.93 -13.82
C GLY A 288 0.27 11.36 -15.24
N ASN A 289 1.05 10.30 -15.38
CA ASN A 289 1.26 9.59 -16.65
C ASN A 289 0.27 8.42 -16.79
N GLY A 290 -0.43 8.05 -15.72
CA GLY A 290 -1.33 6.90 -15.67
C GLY A 290 -0.61 5.60 -15.31
N ASP A 291 0.57 5.67 -14.70
CA ASP A 291 1.26 4.53 -14.11
C ASP A 291 0.80 4.35 -12.65
N LEU A 292 0.54 3.10 -12.26
CA LEU A 292 0.20 2.74 -10.88
C LEU A 292 1.48 2.38 -10.13
N TRP A 293 1.64 2.98 -8.94
CA TRP A 293 2.77 2.76 -8.04
C TRP A 293 2.31 2.13 -6.74
N ALA A 294 3.18 1.33 -6.13
CA ALA A 294 2.96 0.71 -4.83
C ALA A 294 4.20 0.82 -3.94
N THR A 295 3.99 1.17 -2.68
CA THR A 295 5.01 0.97 -1.64
C THR A 295 5.07 -0.50 -1.26
N ASP A 296 6.25 -1.03 -0.94
CA ASP A 296 6.42 -2.38 -0.45
C ASP A 296 7.31 -2.44 0.78
N ASN A 297 6.77 -2.99 1.84
CA ASN A 297 7.53 -3.31 3.04
C ASN A 297 8.23 -4.65 2.85
N ALA A 298 9.53 -4.60 2.58
CA ALA A 298 10.39 -5.75 2.38
C ALA A 298 10.48 -6.64 3.62
N PRO A 299 10.89 -7.93 3.47
CA PRO A 299 11.03 -8.85 4.60
C PRO A 299 12.15 -8.44 5.55
N ASP A 300 12.02 -8.83 6.82
CA ASP A 300 13.07 -8.67 7.83
C ASP A 300 14.33 -9.40 7.38
N PHE A 301 15.51 -8.81 7.58
CA PHE A 301 16.81 -9.34 7.13
C PHE A 301 16.93 -9.52 5.60
N GLY A 302 16.01 -8.97 4.87
CA GLY A 302 15.93 -9.04 3.43
C GLY A 302 16.54 -7.83 2.72
N PRO A 303 16.08 -7.57 1.50
CA PRO A 303 16.49 -6.41 0.72
C PRO A 303 16.05 -5.09 1.39
N PRO A 304 16.51 -3.94 0.85
CA PRO A 304 15.94 -2.64 1.18
C PRO A 304 14.42 -2.62 0.98
N GLU A 305 13.75 -1.66 1.61
CA GLU A 305 12.36 -1.35 1.31
C GLU A 305 12.19 -0.87 -0.13
N GLU A 306 11.01 -1.08 -0.73
CA GLU A 306 10.85 -0.97 -2.17
C GLU A 306 9.71 -0.05 -2.58
N LEU A 307 9.85 0.54 -3.78
CA LEU A 307 8.81 1.27 -4.49
C LEU A 307 8.76 0.76 -5.93
N HIS A 308 7.62 0.25 -6.31
CA HIS A 308 7.40 -0.37 -7.61
C HIS A 308 6.47 0.45 -8.49
N ARG A 309 6.84 0.63 -9.73
CA ARG A 309 5.91 0.93 -10.80
C ARG A 309 5.31 -0.38 -11.29
N LEU A 310 4.04 -0.56 -11.08
CA LEU A 310 3.37 -1.82 -11.31
C LEU A 310 3.16 -2.12 -12.79
N VAL A 311 3.52 -3.32 -13.19
CA VAL A 311 3.30 -3.84 -14.54
C VAL A 311 2.24 -4.93 -14.51
N PRO A 312 1.15 -4.80 -15.31
CA PRO A 312 0.10 -5.81 -15.33
C PRO A 312 0.62 -7.22 -15.61
N GLY A 313 0.28 -8.17 -14.75
CA GLY A 313 0.69 -9.57 -14.87
C GLY A 313 2.14 -9.89 -14.46
N ALA A 314 2.90 -8.89 -13.99
CA ALA A 314 4.28 -9.09 -13.59
C ALA A 314 4.43 -9.64 -12.17
N GLU A 315 5.62 -10.19 -11.90
CA GLU A 315 6.12 -10.64 -10.60
C GLU A 315 7.17 -9.64 -10.10
N HIS A 316 6.99 -9.09 -8.89
CA HIS A 316 7.81 -7.98 -8.38
C HIS A 316 8.77 -8.35 -7.25
N GLY A 317 8.79 -9.60 -6.78
CA GLY A 317 9.83 -10.02 -5.84
C GLY A 317 9.38 -11.04 -4.81
N TYR A 318 8.47 -10.71 -3.93
CA TYR A 318 8.05 -11.61 -2.84
C TYR A 318 7.39 -12.90 -3.37
N PRO A 319 7.76 -14.08 -2.86
CA PRO A 319 8.77 -14.31 -1.84
C PRO A 319 10.18 -14.60 -2.42
N TRP A 320 10.44 -14.22 -3.66
CA TRP A 320 11.63 -14.58 -4.45
C TRP A 320 12.70 -13.49 -4.35
N TYR A 321 13.35 -13.38 -3.21
CA TYR A 321 14.42 -12.41 -3.01
C TYR A 321 15.81 -13.07 -3.03
N ASP A 322 16.81 -12.31 -3.46
CA ASP A 322 18.22 -12.74 -3.39
C ASP A 322 18.80 -12.39 -2.03
N CYS A 323 18.39 -13.15 -1.01
CA CYS A 323 18.91 -13.00 0.35
C CYS A 323 19.12 -14.38 1.00
N GLU A 324 19.89 -14.42 2.12
CA GLU A 324 20.31 -15.68 2.75
C GLU A 324 19.12 -16.52 3.26
N VAL A 325 18.06 -15.87 3.70
CA VAL A 325 16.86 -16.53 4.27
C VAL A 325 15.66 -16.50 3.32
N CYS A 326 15.83 -15.97 2.12
CA CYS A 326 14.76 -15.83 1.15
C CYS A 326 14.66 -17.04 0.22
N PHE A 327 13.50 -17.20 -0.40
CA PHE A 327 13.29 -18.20 -1.43
C PHE A 327 13.81 -17.73 -2.78
N GLN A 328 14.33 -18.66 -3.57
CA GLN A 328 14.76 -18.36 -4.94
C GLN A 328 13.60 -18.55 -5.92
N PRO A 329 13.49 -17.75 -6.97
CA PRO A 329 12.40 -17.87 -7.93
C PRO A 329 12.45 -19.20 -8.65
N PRO A 330 11.29 -19.82 -8.94
CA PRO A 330 11.22 -21.01 -9.77
C PRO A 330 11.84 -20.76 -11.15
N PRO A 331 12.40 -21.79 -11.81
CA PRO A 331 12.95 -21.64 -13.15
C PRO A 331 11.93 -21.08 -14.14
N GLY A 332 12.30 -19.99 -14.80
CA GLY A 332 11.48 -19.33 -15.82
C GLY A 332 10.53 -18.24 -15.27
N VAL A 333 10.51 -18.00 -13.97
CA VAL A 333 9.87 -16.82 -13.40
C VAL A 333 10.83 -15.63 -13.55
N GLU A 334 10.40 -14.59 -14.24
CA GLU A 334 11.10 -13.31 -14.32
C GLU A 334 10.57 -12.40 -13.23
N VAL A 335 11.47 -11.95 -12.36
CA VAL A 335 11.15 -11.01 -11.28
C VAL A 335 11.60 -9.63 -11.72
N LEU A 336 10.69 -8.65 -11.69
CA LEU A 336 11.03 -7.26 -11.96
C LEU A 336 11.63 -6.63 -10.71
N PRO A 337 12.77 -5.93 -10.85
CA PRO A 337 13.35 -5.21 -9.72
C PRO A 337 12.47 -4.01 -9.34
N PRO A 338 12.60 -3.48 -8.10
CA PRO A 338 11.98 -2.22 -7.73
C PRO A 338 12.54 -1.06 -8.58
N ASP A 339 11.71 -0.06 -8.83
CA ASP A 339 12.14 1.18 -9.49
C ASP A 339 12.98 2.05 -8.55
N TYR A 340 12.64 2.03 -7.25
CA TYR A 340 13.37 2.73 -6.18
C TYR A 340 13.44 1.88 -4.92
N THR A 341 14.46 2.16 -4.10
CA THR A 341 14.61 1.53 -2.80
C THR A 341 14.77 2.57 -1.70
N PHE A 342 14.37 2.20 -0.48
CA PHE A 342 14.59 2.98 0.72
C PHE A 342 15.50 2.21 1.68
N VAL A 343 15.97 2.87 2.73
CA VAL A 343 16.76 2.21 3.75
C VAL A 343 15.97 1.04 4.36
N ALA A 344 16.65 -0.09 4.59
CA ALA A 344 16.03 -1.27 5.17
C ALA A 344 15.31 -0.94 6.49
N HIS A 345 14.14 -1.50 6.69
CA HIS A 345 13.27 -1.29 7.86
C HIS A 345 12.70 0.13 7.99
N ALA A 346 12.76 0.95 6.94
CA ALA A 346 12.12 2.27 6.94
C ALA A 346 10.59 2.19 6.92
N SER A 347 10.03 1.08 6.46
CA SER A 347 8.59 0.83 6.32
C SER A 347 7.89 1.91 5.51
N PRO A 348 8.03 1.91 4.18
CA PRO A 348 7.28 2.81 3.32
C PRO A 348 5.79 2.51 3.45
N THR A 349 4.99 3.54 3.71
CA THR A 349 3.55 3.42 3.95
C THR A 349 2.77 4.22 2.92
N GLY A 350 2.23 5.38 3.25
CA GLY A 350 1.44 6.18 2.33
C GLY A 350 2.23 6.67 1.11
N ILE A 351 1.55 6.76 -0.02
CA ILE A 351 2.10 7.29 -1.27
C ILE A 351 1.07 8.19 -1.97
N THR A 352 1.53 9.29 -2.51
CA THR A 352 0.72 10.12 -3.42
C THR A 352 1.55 10.65 -4.56
N ALA A 353 0.96 10.79 -5.74
CA ALA A 353 1.57 11.51 -6.85
C ALA A 353 1.09 12.97 -6.87
N TYR A 354 2.02 13.90 -6.92
CA TYR A 354 1.70 15.31 -6.91
C TYR A 354 1.29 15.81 -8.31
N THR A 355 0.01 15.91 -8.54
CA THR A 355 -0.55 16.36 -9.83
C THR A 355 -1.10 17.78 -9.80
N SER A 356 -0.91 18.52 -8.68
CA SER A 356 -1.25 19.93 -8.57
C SER A 356 -0.16 20.84 -9.15
N GLY A 357 -0.53 22.04 -9.54
CA GLY A 357 0.40 23.07 -10.00
C GLY A 357 0.86 24.04 -8.91
N VAL A 358 0.49 23.82 -7.63
CA VAL A 358 0.77 24.76 -6.53
C VAL A 358 2.23 24.71 -6.09
N PHE A 359 2.87 23.53 -6.06
CA PHE A 359 4.28 23.37 -5.74
C PHE A 359 5.12 23.49 -7.01
N PRO A 360 5.89 24.56 -7.21
CA PRO A 360 6.69 24.73 -8.42
C PRO A 360 7.73 23.65 -8.55
N GLY A 361 7.78 22.98 -9.72
CA GLY A 361 8.78 21.94 -10.01
C GLY A 361 8.46 20.54 -9.47
N TYR A 362 7.36 20.35 -8.75
CA TYR A 362 7.00 19.06 -8.16
C TYR A 362 5.94 18.27 -8.95
N TYR A 363 5.46 18.77 -10.10
CA TYR A 363 4.47 18.03 -10.87
C TYR A 363 4.96 16.60 -11.18
N ASN A 364 4.10 15.62 -10.90
CA ASN A 364 4.36 14.18 -11.03
C ASN A 364 5.50 13.62 -10.14
N THR A 365 5.83 14.33 -9.05
CA THR A 365 6.68 13.79 -7.99
C THR A 365 5.84 12.86 -7.11
N LEU A 366 6.39 11.70 -6.78
CA LEU A 366 5.81 10.81 -5.77
C LEU A 366 6.31 11.23 -4.40
N PHE A 367 5.39 11.36 -3.45
CA PHE A 367 5.71 11.54 -2.03
C PHE A 367 5.37 10.27 -1.28
N VAL A 368 6.35 9.76 -0.51
CA VAL A 368 6.25 8.49 0.21
C VAL A 368 6.59 8.73 1.68
N THR A 369 5.74 8.26 2.59
CA THR A 369 6.02 8.27 4.02
C THR A 369 6.88 7.09 4.42
N LEU A 370 7.91 7.32 5.23
CA LEU A 370 8.75 6.30 5.87
C LEU A 370 8.43 6.28 7.36
N TRP A 371 7.68 5.26 7.78
CA TRP A 371 6.98 5.22 9.05
C TRP A 371 7.82 4.82 10.25
N SER A 372 8.78 3.91 10.09
CA SER A 372 9.46 3.26 11.20
C SER A 372 10.34 4.21 12.02
N ALA A 373 10.76 3.75 13.21
CA ALA A 373 11.69 4.49 14.06
C ALA A 373 13.18 4.23 13.74
N PHE A 374 13.46 3.49 12.67
CA PHE A 374 14.85 3.24 12.24
C PHE A 374 15.50 4.53 11.71
N PRO A 375 16.83 4.67 11.88
CA PRO A 375 17.57 5.78 11.29
C PRO A 375 17.37 5.85 9.76
N GLY A 376 17.06 7.04 9.25
CA GLY A 376 16.74 7.24 7.83
C GLY A 376 15.27 7.08 7.49
N ALA A 377 14.41 6.84 8.50
CA ALA A 377 12.95 6.89 8.38
C ALA A 377 12.38 8.11 9.12
N GLN A 378 11.10 8.12 9.45
CA GLN A 378 10.35 9.23 10.05
C GLN A 378 10.34 10.49 9.16
N SER A 379 10.23 10.27 7.87
CA SER A 379 10.29 11.31 6.83
C SER A 379 9.19 11.14 5.78
N VAL A 380 9.01 12.18 4.97
CA VAL A 380 8.37 12.09 3.66
C VAL A 380 9.45 12.23 2.62
N VAL A 381 9.62 11.23 1.78
CA VAL A 381 10.58 11.21 0.69
C VAL A 381 9.91 11.67 -0.59
N ALA A 382 10.57 12.53 -1.36
CA ALA A 382 10.20 12.88 -2.72
C ALA A 382 10.98 12.02 -3.71
N VAL A 383 10.27 11.42 -4.67
CA VAL A 383 10.83 10.73 -5.84
C VAL A 383 10.38 11.50 -7.07
N THR A 384 11.31 12.17 -7.72
CA THR A 384 10.98 13.07 -8.85
C THR A 384 10.84 12.29 -10.16
N PRO A 385 10.17 12.84 -11.18
CA PRO A 385 10.10 12.22 -12.51
C PRO A 385 11.46 12.03 -13.20
N ASN A 386 12.48 12.72 -12.72
CA ASN A 386 13.85 12.59 -13.23
C ASN A 386 14.65 11.49 -12.55
N GLY A 387 14.07 10.84 -11.54
CA GLY A 387 14.70 9.78 -10.76
C GLY A 387 15.47 10.26 -9.53
N ASP A 388 15.41 11.54 -9.17
CA ASP A 388 16.01 12.03 -7.93
C ASP A 388 15.16 11.60 -6.74
N GLN A 389 15.81 11.13 -5.69
CA GLN A 389 15.18 10.71 -4.42
C GLN A 389 15.82 11.47 -3.26
N TYR A 390 15.00 12.11 -2.41
CA TYR A 390 15.49 12.86 -1.25
C TYR A 390 14.39 13.05 -0.18
N ASP A 391 14.80 13.30 1.07
CA ASP A 391 13.89 13.67 2.13
C ASP A 391 13.27 15.05 1.86
N PHE A 392 11.96 15.06 1.62
CA PHE A 392 11.21 16.32 1.44
C PHE A 392 10.84 16.95 2.76
N SER A 393 10.43 16.14 3.75
CA SER A 393 10.19 16.64 5.09
C SER A 393 10.59 15.63 6.16
N LEU A 394 11.09 16.15 7.28
CA LEU A 394 11.68 15.40 8.39
C LEU A 394 11.11 15.88 9.73
N GLY A 395 11.22 15.04 10.77
CA GLY A 395 10.91 15.45 12.14
C GLY A 395 9.62 14.87 12.71
N TYR A 396 8.94 14.02 11.97
CA TYR A 396 7.76 13.29 12.42
C TYR A 396 8.07 12.29 13.54
N ALA A 397 7.03 11.79 14.19
CA ALA A 397 7.16 10.66 15.10
C ALA A 397 6.96 9.32 14.38
N ALA A 398 5.95 9.22 13.52
CA ALA A 398 5.67 8.06 12.69
C ALA A 398 4.73 8.45 11.52
N PRO A 399 5.23 9.10 10.48
CA PRO A 399 4.38 9.53 9.36
C PRO A 399 3.88 8.30 8.61
N VAL A 400 2.57 8.14 8.54
CA VAL A 400 1.95 6.90 8.02
C VAL A 400 1.29 7.10 6.67
N ASP A 401 0.82 8.30 6.38
CA ASP A 401 0.13 8.59 5.13
C ASP A 401 0.38 10.01 4.65
N VAL A 402 0.38 10.21 3.34
CA VAL A 402 0.56 11.49 2.68
C VAL A 402 -0.36 11.62 1.47
N ILE A 403 -1.13 12.70 1.41
CA ILE A 403 -2.04 12.94 0.29
C ILE A 403 -1.99 14.41 -0.19
N VAL A 404 -2.38 14.63 -1.43
CA VAL A 404 -2.56 15.97 -1.99
C VAL A 404 -3.98 16.44 -1.72
N GLY A 405 -4.12 17.63 -1.12
CA GLY A 405 -5.42 18.24 -0.88
C GLY A 405 -5.99 18.97 -2.12
N PRO A 406 -7.29 19.27 -2.11
CA PRO A 406 -7.94 20.04 -3.18
C PRO A 406 -7.38 21.47 -3.32
N ASP A 407 -6.71 21.97 -2.28
CA ASP A 407 -5.97 23.23 -2.26
C ASP A 407 -4.55 23.12 -2.84
N GLY A 408 -4.13 21.93 -3.25
CA GLY A 408 -2.80 21.62 -3.79
C GLY A 408 -1.70 21.53 -2.74
N ASN A 409 -2.03 21.56 -1.46
CA ASN A 409 -1.09 21.31 -0.37
C ASN A 409 -0.94 19.83 -0.08
N LEU A 410 0.17 19.42 0.55
CA LEU A 410 0.32 18.06 1.08
C LEU A 410 -0.22 17.99 2.51
N TYR A 411 -0.87 16.89 2.81
CA TYR A 411 -1.31 16.52 4.15
C TYR A 411 -0.61 15.24 4.58
N VAL A 412 -0.02 15.26 5.77
CA VAL A 412 0.75 14.13 6.31
C VAL A 412 0.15 13.72 7.63
N ALA A 413 -0.28 12.47 7.75
CA ALA A 413 -0.76 11.91 9.01
C ALA A 413 0.39 11.27 9.78
N ASP A 414 0.47 11.59 11.08
CA ASP A 414 1.43 10.97 12.00
C ASP A 414 0.72 9.96 12.90
N TRP A 415 1.00 8.68 12.70
CA TRP A 415 0.38 7.57 13.41
C TRP A 415 0.59 7.63 14.92
N ALA A 416 1.79 8.03 15.36
CA ALA A 416 2.13 7.99 16.78
C ALA A 416 1.42 9.07 17.60
N THR A 417 1.10 10.21 16.99
CA THR A 417 0.58 11.40 17.67
C THR A 417 -0.88 11.71 17.35
N GLY A 418 -1.40 11.15 16.27
CA GLY A 418 -2.72 11.50 15.74
C GLY A 418 -2.77 12.84 15.01
N ILE A 419 -1.61 13.51 14.86
CA ILE A 419 -1.52 14.84 14.24
C ILE A 419 -1.57 14.69 12.72
N ILE A 420 -2.28 15.61 12.09
CA ILE A 420 -2.26 15.83 10.65
C ILE A 420 -1.54 17.14 10.40
N PHE A 421 -0.44 17.09 9.67
CA PHE A 421 0.31 18.27 9.23
C PHE A 421 -0.10 18.67 7.82
N GLN A 422 -0.15 19.97 7.56
CA GLN A 422 -0.29 20.52 6.21
C GLN A 422 1.03 21.16 5.79
N ILE A 423 1.51 20.85 4.60
CA ILE A 423 2.69 21.48 3.99
C ILE A 423 2.21 22.34 2.82
N SER A 424 2.51 23.63 2.87
CA SER A 424 2.10 24.61 1.89
C SER A 424 3.30 25.31 1.26
N TYR A 425 3.22 25.63 -0.02
CA TYR A 425 4.21 26.51 -0.66
C TYR A 425 3.83 27.96 -0.42
N ILE A 426 4.75 28.73 0.16
CA ILE A 426 4.55 30.14 0.50
C ILE A 426 5.39 31.10 -0.35
N GLY A 427 6.19 30.55 -1.29
CA GLY A 427 7.15 31.31 -2.08
C GLY A 427 8.47 31.58 -1.35
N GLU A 428 9.46 32.10 -2.07
CA GLU A 428 10.77 32.49 -1.51
C GLU A 428 10.68 33.81 -0.71
#